data_dadd06692a2951048d8c8135b0a59dce
#
_entry.id   dadd06692a2951048d8c8135b0a59dce
#
_cell.length_a   1.000
_cell.length_b   1.000
_cell.length_c   1.000
_cell.angle_alpha   90.00
_cell.angle_beta   90.00
_cell.angle_gamma   90.00
#
_symmetry.space_group_name_H-M   'P 1'
#
loop_
_entity.id
_entity.type
_entity.pdbx_description
1 polymer ?
#
loop_
_entity_poly.entity_id
_entity_poly.type
_entity_poly.pdbx_seq_one_letter_code
_entity_poly.pdbx_strand_id
1 'polypeptide(L)'
;NLSLQDIDYFAYGWHGRRNDFGDYAKRLAARVLAAARSNPSDEVERVVDERISSEFARDAATRDEFEAWMLDLEVPSPKVAFLDHHQSHAWSAFACSPFDQALVFTMDGRGDLKSASVSEGRADVGLVERYYELSFDSLGFLYGQITHHLGFRPHRHEGKVTGLAAYGDPAK
;
A
#
# COMPACT_ATOMS: atom_id res chain seq x y z
N ASN A 1 31.33 -9.02 -14.42
CA ASN A 1 30.61 -9.53 -13.26
C ASN A 1 30.61 -8.43 -12.22
N LEU A 2 29.41 -7.95 -11.81
CA LEU A 2 29.26 -7.04 -10.70
C LEU A 2 29.21 -7.83 -9.39
N SER A 3 29.91 -7.36 -8.36
CA SER A 3 29.78 -7.84 -6.98
C SER A 3 28.77 -6.97 -6.22
N LEU A 4 28.29 -7.42 -5.07
CA LEU A 4 27.42 -6.61 -4.20
C LEU A 4 28.12 -5.33 -3.72
N GLN A 5 29.46 -5.35 -3.65
CA GLN A 5 30.26 -4.20 -3.25
C GLN A 5 30.37 -3.12 -4.32
N ASP A 6 30.07 -3.46 -5.59
CA ASP A 6 30.07 -2.52 -6.73
C ASP A 6 28.74 -1.75 -6.81
N ILE A 7 27.76 -2.06 -5.95
CA ILE A 7 26.43 -1.43 -5.91
C ILE A 7 26.47 -0.26 -4.94
N ASP A 8 26.14 0.94 -5.43
CA ASP A 8 26.11 2.14 -4.60
C ASP A 8 24.86 2.20 -3.71
N TYR A 9 23.70 1.80 -4.24
CA TYR A 9 22.42 1.88 -3.54
C TYR A 9 21.49 0.72 -3.87
N PHE A 10 20.82 0.21 -2.84
CA PHE A 10 19.68 -0.69 -2.97
C PHE A 10 18.41 0.11 -2.69
N ALA A 11 17.47 0.07 -3.60
CA ALA A 11 16.15 0.68 -3.42
C ALA A 11 15.13 -0.40 -3.04
N TYR A 12 14.42 -0.20 -1.95
CA TYR A 12 13.36 -1.09 -1.51
C TYR A 12 12.04 -0.32 -1.47
N GLY A 13 11.08 -0.73 -2.29
CA GLY A 13 9.81 -0.04 -2.51
C GLY A 13 8.77 -0.29 -1.41
N TRP A 14 9.21 -0.24 -0.15
CA TRP A 14 8.37 -0.35 1.04
C TRP A 14 9.05 0.36 2.20
N HIS A 15 8.40 1.38 2.76
CA HIS A 15 9.01 2.16 3.83
C HIS A 15 9.01 1.41 5.16
N GLY A 16 7.93 0.70 5.49
CA GLY A 16 7.80 -0.21 6.63
C GLY A 16 7.74 0.44 8.01
N ARG A 17 8.41 1.57 8.22
CA ARG A 17 8.38 2.30 9.49
C ARG A 17 7.82 3.68 9.27
N ARG A 18 6.68 3.95 9.86
CA ARG A 18 6.11 5.29 9.98
C ARG A 18 5.88 5.57 11.46
N ASN A 19 6.38 6.71 11.91
CA ASN A 19 6.27 7.12 13.32
C ASN A 19 4.99 7.90 13.60
N ASP A 20 4.24 8.30 12.57
CA ASP A 20 3.01 9.08 12.72
C ASP A 20 1.80 8.29 12.22
N PHE A 21 1.20 7.56 13.13
CA PHE A 21 -0.05 6.85 12.91
C PHE A 21 -1.28 7.66 13.36
N GLY A 22 -1.06 8.87 13.86
CA GLY A 22 -2.14 9.66 14.46
C GLY A 22 -3.24 10.03 13.46
N ASP A 23 -2.88 10.35 12.23
CA ASP A 23 -3.87 10.64 11.17
C ASP A 23 -4.62 9.38 10.75
N TYR A 24 -3.93 8.26 10.59
CA TYR A 24 -4.54 6.97 10.29
C TYR A 24 -5.55 6.57 11.37
N ALA A 25 -5.15 6.61 12.64
CA ALA A 25 -6.01 6.28 13.77
C ALA A 25 -7.26 7.17 13.84
N LYS A 26 -7.10 8.48 13.67
CA LYS A 26 -8.22 9.45 13.67
C LYS A 26 -9.21 9.18 12.55
N ARG A 27 -8.73 8.95 11.34
CA ARG A 27 -9.59 8.69 10.17
C ARG A 27 -10.28 7.34 10.29
N LEU A 28 -9.58 6.29 10.77
CA LEU A 28 -10.20 4.99 11.04
C LEU A 28 -11.27 5.09 12.13
N ALA A 29 -10.99 5.76 13.24
CA ALA A 29 -11.96 5.99 14.29
C ALA A 29 -13.22 6.71 13.76
N ALA A 30 -13.05 7.76 12.96
CA ALA A 30 -14.17 8.47 12.35
C ALA A 30 -15.02 7.56 11.43
N ARG A 31 -14.36 6.64 10.67
CA ARG A 31 -15.06 5.65 9.83
C ARG A 31 -15.86 4.65 10.66
N VAL A 32 -15.27 4.10 11.73
CA VAL A 32 -15.93 3.14 12.61
C VAL A 32 -17.12 3.81 13.30
N LEU A 33 -16.96 5.04 13.81
CA LEU A 33 -18.04 5.84 14.40
C LEU A 33 -19.20 6.09 13.43
N ALA A 34 -18.90 6.43 12.18
CA ALA A 34 -19.92 6.67 11.16
C ALA A 34 -20.69 5.40 10.77
N ALA A 35 -20.08 4.23 10.89
CA ALA A 35 -20.71 2.94 10.59
C ALA A 35 -21.44 2.31 11.78
N ALA A 36 -21.14 2.73 13.00
CA ALA A 36 -21.70 2.17 14.21
C ALA A 36 -23.18 2.55 14.40
N ARG A 37 -24.00 1.56 14.75
CA ARG A 37 -25.44 1.72 14.99
C ARG A 37 -25.83 1.90 16.47
N SER A 38 -24.89 1.78 17.40
CA SER A 38 -25.09 1.89 18.85
C SER A 38 -23.82 2.43 19.51
N ASN A 39 -23.89 2.85 20.78
CA ASN A 39 -22.81 3.56 21.49
C ASN A 39 -21.41 2.91 21.28
N PRO A 40 -20.52 3.54 20.53
CA PRO A 40 -19.41 2.85 19.84
C PRO A 40 -18.04 3.04 20.52
N SER A 41 -17.94 3.65 21.71
CA SER A 41 -16.63 4.05 22.26
C SER A 41 -15.66 2.88 22.40
N ASP A 42 -16.09 1.80 23.05
CA ASP A 42 -15.22 0.65 23.34
C ASP A 42 -14.92 -0.18 22.09
N GLU A 43 -15.88 -0.25 21.16
CA GLU A 43 -15.70 -0.94 19.87
C GLU A 43 -14.76 -0.18 18.95
N VAL A 44 -14.85 1.15 18.93
CA VAL A 44 -13.96 2.01 18.13
C VAL A 44 -12.52 1.85 18.61
N GLU A 45 -12.29 1.97 19.93
CA GLU A 45 -10.96 1.84 20.50
C GLU A 45 -10.35 0.46 20.18
N ARG A 46 -11.12 -0.61 20.40
CA ARG A 46 -10.68 -1.98 20.08
C ARG A 46 -10.33 -2.15 18.60
N VAL A 47 -11.20 -1.72 17.69
CA VAL A 47 -10.96 -1.87 16.23
C VAL A 47 -9.76 -1.07 15.77
N VAL A 48 -9.59 0.15 16.28
CA VAL A 48 -8.44 1.00 15.96
C VAL A 48 -7.16 0.37 16.46
N ASP A 49 -7.12 -0.10 17.70
CA ASP A 49 -5.94 -0.71 18.30
C ASP A 49 -5.56 -2.02 17.62
N GLU A 50 -6.55 -2.91 17.35
CA GLU A 50 -6.30 -4.16 16.62
C GLU A 50 -5.77 -3.91 15.22
N ARG A 51 -6.33 -2.92 14.52
CA ARG A 51 -5.90 -2.60 13.15
C ARG A 51 -4.50 -2.02 13.12
N ILE A 52 -4.24 -1.05 14.00
CA ILE A 52 -2.92 -0.42 14.10
C ILE A 52 -1.88 -1.46 14.46
N SER A 53 -2.08 -2.23 15.52
CA SER A 53 -1.09 -3.21 15.98
C SER A 53 -0.84 -4.32 14.94
N SER A 54 -1.86 -4.77 14.21
CA SER A 54 -1.68 -5.82 13.19
C SER A 54 -0.99 -5.33 11.92
N GLU A 55 -1.35 -4.16 11.40
CA GLU A 55 -0.77 -3.62 10.17
C GLU A 55 0.67 -3.14 10.40
N PHE A 56 0.91 -2.41 11.49
CA PHE A 56 2.23 -1.86 11.76
C PHE A 56 3.25 -2.88 12.24
N ALA A 57 2.82 -3.88 13.00
CA ALA A 57 3.68 -5.00 13.36
C ALA A 57 4.17 -5.74 12.11
N ARG A 58 3.29 -5.94 11.12
CA ARG A 58 3.66 -6.58 9.86
C ARG A 58 4.64 -5.74 9.05
N ASP A 59 4.40 -4.43 8.93
CA ASP A 59 5.27 -3.53 8.18
C ASP A 59 6.65 -3.42 8.81
N ALA A 60 6.71 -3.34 10.14
CA ALA A 60 7.97 -3.34 10.88
C ALA A 60 8.73 -4.67 10.69
N ALA A 61 8.02 -5.80 10.81
CA ALA A 61 8.63 -7.13 10.60
C ALA A 61 9.20 -7.28 9.19
N THR A 62 8.46 -6.86 8.17
CA THR A 62 8.94 -6.90 6.77
C THR A 62 10.21 -6.09 6.58
N ARG A 63 10.29 -4.91 7.18
CA ARG A 63 11.49 -4.08 7.14
C ARG A 63 12.65 -4.72 7.90
N ASP A 64 12.40 -5.21 9.10
CA ASP A 64 13.43 -5.83 9.94
C ASP A 64 13.99 -7.10 9.26
N GLU A 65 13.15 -7.92 8.63
CA GLU A 65 13.56 -9.06 7.82
C GLU A 65 14.44 -8.65 6.63
N PHE A 66 14.07 -7.58 5.93
CA PHE A 66 14.88 -7.07 4.82
C PHE A 66 16.23 -6.52 5.30
N GLU A 67 16.23 -5.74 6.40
CA GLU A 67 17.48 -5.23 7.00
C GLU A 67 18.39 -6.38 7.45
N ALA A 68 17.84 -7.43 8.09
CA ALA A 68 18.58 -8.61 8.49
C ALA A 68 19.18 -9.35 7.28
N TRP A 69 18.40 -9.52 6.21
CA TRP A 69 18.89 -10.12 4.98
C TRP A 69 20.02 -9.31 4.33
N MET A 70 19.93 -7.97 4.34
CA MET A 70 21.00 -7.10 3.85
C MET A 70 22.29 -7.22 4.67
N LEU A 71 22.17 -7.41 5.99
CA LEU A 71 23.31 -7.68 6.87
C LEU A 71 23.97 -9.02 6.56
N ASP A 72 23.19 -10.07 6.32
CA ASP A 72 23.70 -11.39 5.93
C ASP A 72 24.46 -11.34 4.59
N LEU A 73 24.08 -10.41 3.72
CA LEU A 73 24.78 -10.13 2.45
C LEU A 73 25.98 -9.17 2.61
N GLU A 74 26.31 -8.78 3.85
CA GLU A 74 27.36 -7.81 4.16
C GLU A 74 27.16 -6.44 3.48
N VAL A 75 25.90 -6.05 3.23
CA VAL A 75 25.56 -4.75 2.66
C VAL A 75 25.42 -3.72 3.77
N PRO A 76 26.21 -2.63 3.75
CA PRO A 76 26.09 -1.57 4.75
C PRO A 76 24.72 -0.90 4.72
N SER A 77 24.10 -0.71 5.89
CA SER A 77 22.79 -0.06 6.05
C SER A 77 22.64 1.31 5.32
N PRO A 78 23.69 2.15 5.25
CA PRO A 78 23.61 3.42 4.51
C PRO A 78 23.38 3.28 2.99
N LYS A 79 23.64 2.11 2.42
CA LYS A 79 23.40 1.84 1.00
C LYS A 79 21.95 1.45 0.68
N VAL A 80 21.08 1.31 1.66
CA VAL A 80 19.68 0.93 1.47
C VAL A 80 18.78 2.16 1.56
N ALA A 81 18.03 2.42 0.49
CA ALA A 81 16.99 3.44 0.45
C ALA A 81 15.60 2.78 0.53
N PHE A 82 14.87 3.06 1.61
CA PHE A 82 13.47 2.64 1.77
C PHE A 82 12.57 3.72 1.17
N LEU A 83 11.76 3.35 0.21
CA LEU A 83 10.91 4.26 -0.56
C LEU A 83 9.43 4.01 -0.21
N ASP A 84 8.60 5.06 -0.29
CA ASP A 84 7.14 4.93 -0.19
C ASP A 84 6.64 4.01 -1.31
N HIS A 85 5.81 3.04 -0.97
CA HIS A 85 5.32 2.02 -1.89
C HIS A 85 4.56 2.62 -3.07
N HIS A 86 3.60 3.51 -2.80
CA HIS A 86 2.82 4.15 -3.86
C HIS A 86 3.64 5.13 -4.69
N GLN A 87 4.64 5.78 -4.10
CA GLN A 87 5.59 6.57 -4.89
C GLN A 87 6.42 5.70 -5.82
N SER A 88 6.83 4.51 -5.39
CA SER A 88 7.57 3.57 -6.25
C SER A 88 6.73 3.14 -7.45
N HIS A 89 5.44 2.84 -7.25
CA HIS A 89 4.50 2.59 -8.34
C HIS A 89 4.33 3.79 -9.26
N ALA A 90 4.12 4.97 -8.69
CA ALA A 90 3.91 6.20 -9.46
C ALA A 90 5.14 6.55 -10.32
N TRP A 91 6.34 6.43 -9.77
CA TRP A 91 7.57 6.66 -10.51
C TRP A 91 7.78 5.64 -11.62
N SER A 92 7.51 4.35 -11.39
CA SER A 92 7.64 3.32 -12.43
C SER A 92 6.68 3.57 -13.59
N ALA A 93 5.47 4.04 -13.31
CA ALA A 93 4.51 4.39 -14.34
C ALA A 93 4.91 5.67 -15.10
N PHE A 94 5.26 6.74 -14.40
CA PHE A 94 5.55 8.04 -15.01
C PHE A 94 6.86 8.03 -15.78
N ALA A 95 7.94 7.51 -15.20
CA ALA A 95 9.26 7.52 -15.82
C ALA A 95 9.34 6.65 -17.09
N CYS A 96 8.49 5.61 -17.21
CA CYS A 96 8.39 4.77 -18.39
C CYS A 96 7.32 5.25 -19.39
N SER A 97 6.60 6.33 -19.09
CA SER A 97 5.60 6.90 -19.97
C SER A 97 6.21 7.89 -20.98
N PRO A 98 5.53 8.16 -22.10
CA PRO A 98 5.97 9.19 -23.06
C PRO A 98 5.55 10.61 -22.68
N PHE A 99 5.03 10.85 -21.46
CA PHE A 99 4.41 12.13 -21.09
C PHE A 99 5.38 13.01 -20.31
N ASP A 100 5.51 14.27 -20.72
CA ASP A 100 6.22 15.31 -19.95
C ASP A 100 5.40 15.81 -18.75
N GLN A 101 4.08 15.68 -18.82
CA GLN A 101 3.13 15.98 -17.73
C GLN A 101 2.02 14.93 -17.71
N ALA A 102 1.68 14.44 -16.51
CA ALA A 102 0.59 13.49 -16.32
C ALA A 102 0.01 13.56 -14.91
N LEU A 103 -1.26 13.17 -14.77
CA LEU A 103 -1.77 12.69 -13.50
C LEU A 103 -1.50 11.19 -13.43
N VAL A 104 -0.87 10.77 -12.34
CA VAL A 104 -0.47 9.39 -12.08
C VAL A 104 -1.33 8.84 -10.96
N PHE A 105 -2.10 7.80 -11.27
CA PHE A 105 -2.92 7.08 -10.30
C PHE A 105 -2.23 5.78 -9.93
N THR A 106 -2.18 5.50 -8.63
CA THR A 106 -1.79 4.20 -8.12
C THR A 106 -2.93 3.62 -7.30
N MET A 107 -3.18 2.31 -7.43
CA MET A 107 -4.19 1.62 -6.67
C MET A 107 -3.72 0.21 -6.36
N ASP A 108 -3.83 -0.18 -5.09
CA ASP A 108 -3.36 -1.46 -4.59
C ASP A 108 -4.30 -1.97 -3.48
N GLY A 109 -4.08 -3.19 -3.00
CA GLY A 109 -4.69 -3.68 -1.76
C GLY A 109 -4.20 -2.88 -0.57
N ARG A 110 -2.90 -2.79 -0.42
CA ARG A 110 -2.20 -1.99 0.58
C ARG A 110 -0.72 -1.90 0.26
N GLY A 111 -0.17 -0.70 0.34
CA GLY A 111 1.26 -0.43 0.34
C GLY A 111 1.61 0.63 1.38
N ASP A 112 2.46 0.29 2.34
CA ASP A 112 2.62 1.06 3.57
C ASP A 112 1.25 1.28 4.25
N LEU A 113 0.81 2.51 4.46
CA LEU A 113 -0.51 2.82 5.03
C LEU A 113 -1.58 3.16 3.98
N LYS A 114 -1.18 3.18 2.70
CA LYS A 114 -2.03 3.65 1.61
C LYS A 114 -2.61 2.48 0.82
N SER A 115 -3.72 2.73 0.17
CA SER A 115 -4.30 1.85 -0.84
C SER A 115 -4.37 2.49 -2.22
N ALA A 116 -4.31 3.81 -2.28
CA ALA A 116 -4.30 4.55 -3.54
C ALA A 116 -3.58 5.88 -3.38
N SER A 117 -3.05 6.42 -4.47
CA SER A 117 -2.57 7.80 -4.52
C SER A 117 -2.82 8.43 -5.88
N VAL A 118 -2.85 9.77 -5.89
CA VAL A 118 -2.87 10.59 -7.09
C VAL A 118 -1.69 11.54 -7.01
N SER A 119 -0.82 11.49 -8.01
CA SER A 119 0.34 12.35 -8.12
C SER A 119 0.30 13.15 -9.42
N GLU A 120 0.77 14.38 -9.36
CA GLU A 120 1.09 15.18 -10.54
C GLU A 120 2.54 14.91 -10.91
N GLY A 121 2.76 14.35 -12.11
CA GLY A 121 4.07 14.10 -12.68
C GLY A 121 4.44 15.21 -13.65
N ARG A 122 5.67 15.72 -13.53
CA ARG A 122 6.28 16.66 -14.46
C ARG A 122 7.74 16.28 -14.67
N ALA A 123 8.19 16.22 -15.93
CA ALA A 123 9.55 15.82 -16.25
C ALA A 123 10.62 16.75 -15.66
N ASP A 124 10.31 18.05 -15.49
CA ASP A 124 11.22 19.08 -14.93
C ASP A 124 11.19 19.14 -13.39
N VAL A 125 10.18 18.63 -12.73
CA VAL A 125 9.96 18.75 -11.28
C VAL A 125 9.98 17.39 -10.57
N GLY A 126 9.49 16.33 -11.24
CA GLY A 126 9.29 15.02 -10.67
C GLY A 126 7.83 14.76 -10.30
N LEU A 127 7.59 13.92 -9.30
CA LEU A 127 6.25 13.56 -8.81
C LEU A 127 5.90 14.33 -7.55
N VAL A 128 4.72 14.94 -7.54
CA VAL A 128 4.13 15.59 -6.37
C VAL A 128 2.83 14.89 -6.01
N GLU A 129 2.78 14.20 -4.89
CA GLU A 129 1.56 13.57 -4.38
C GLU A 129 0.54 14.66 -4.02
N ARG A 130 -0.65 14.57 -4.60
CA ARG A 130 -1.77 15.51 -4.40
C ARG A 130 -2.85 14.95 -3.50
N TYR A 131 -3.03 13.63 -3.55
CA TYR A 131 -4.04 12.93 -2.77
C TYR A 131 -3.59 11.51 -2.50
N TYR A 132 -4.01 10.95 -1.40
CA TYR A 132 -3.88 9.52 -1.09
C TYR A 132 -5.08 9.02 -0.30
N GLU A 133 -5.36 7.72 -0.43
CA GLU A 133 -6.35 7.00 0.36
C GLU A 133 -5.66 5.99 1.27
N LEU A 134 -6.19 5.84 2.46
CA LEU A 134 -5.66 4.92 3.46
C LEU A 134 -6.11 3.48 3.21
N SER A 135 -5.36 2.52 3.72
CA SER A 135 -5.56 1.10 3.45
C SER A 135 -6.90 0.54 3.92
N PHE A 136 -7.54 1.14 4.93
CA PHE A 136 -8.85 0.69 5.39
C PHE A 136 -10.00 1.01 4.42
N ASP A 137 -9.81 1.92 3.48
CA ASP A 137 -10.76 2.24 2.39
C ASP A 137 -10.32 1.59 1.04
N SER A 138 -9.54 0.53 1.09
CA SER A 138 -8.98 -0.13 -0.08
C SER A 138 -10.04 -0.81 -0.95
N LEU A 139 -10.09 -0.41 -2.23
CA LEU A 139 -10.85 -1.14 -3.25
C LEU A 139 -10.27 -2.53 -3.54
N GLY A 140 -8.95 -2.71 -3.39
CA GLY A 140 -8.31 -4.02 -3.51
C GLY A 140 -8.78 -4.98 -2.42
N PHE A 141 -8.92 -4.51 -1.18
CA PHE A 141 -9.48 -5.32 -0.10
C PHE A 141 -10.98 -5.60 -0.31
N LEU A 142 -11.75 -4.62 -0.78
CA LEU A 142 -13.15 -4.85 -1.16
C LEU A 142 -13.25 -5.95 -2.22
N TYR A 143 -12.40 -5.89 -3.25
CA TYR A 143 -12.36 -6.91 -4.29
C TYR A 143 -11.98 -8.30 -3.74
N GLY A 144 -11.05 -8.34 -2.79
CA GLY A 144 -10.70 -9.56 -2.05
C GLY A 144 -11.88 -10.13 -1.25
N GLN A 145 -12.70 -9.28 -0.62
CA GLN A 145 -13.91 -9.71 0.10
C GLN A 145 -14.96 -10.30 -0.87
N ILE A 146 -15.17 -9.68 -2.03
CA ILE A 146 -16.04 -10.21 -3.08
C ILE A 146 -15.51 -11.57 -3.57
N THR A 147 -14.20 -11.66 -3.80
CA THR A 147 -13.52 -12.92 -4.17
C THR A 147 -13.80 -14.03 -3.15
N HIS A 148 -13.71 -13.71 -1.86
CA HIS A 148 -14.02 -14.65 -0.79
C HIS A 148 -15.48 -15.06 -0.77
N HIS A 149 -16.40 -14.11 -0.90
CA HIS A 149 -17.84 -14.35 -0.92
C HIS A 149 -18.27 -15.27 -2.06
N LEU A 150 -17.60 -15.19 -3.20
CA LEU A 150 -17.79 -16.08 -4.34
C LEU A 150 -17.14 -17.46 -4.17
N GLY A 151 -16.60 -17.79 -3.00
CA GLY A 151 -15.96 -19.07 -2.69
C GLY A 151 -14.55 -19.24 -3.24
N PHE A 152 -13.93 -18.16 -3.68
CA PHE A 152 -12.54 -18.18 -4.14
C PHE A 152 -11.58 -17.73 -3.04
N ARG A 153 -10.28 -17.97 -3.25
CA ARG A 153 -9.22 -17.58 -2.30
C ARG A 153 -8.81 -16.14 -2.52
N PRO A 154 -9.06 -15.23 -1.55
CA PRO A 154 -8.59 -13.84 -1.60
C PRO A 154 -7.05 -13.76 -1.75
N HIS A 155 -6.59 -12.69 -2.36
CA HIS A 155 -5.18 -12.42 -2.69
C HIS A 155 -4.52 -13.42 -3.64
N ARG A 156 -5.34 -14.27 -4.32
CA ARG A 156 -4.86 -15.25 -5.30
C ARG A 156 -5.79 -15.46 -6.48
N HIS A 157 -7.10 -15.30 -6.28
CA HIS A 157 -8.09 -15.68 -7.27
C HIS A 157 -8.90 -14.49 -7.80
N GLU A 158 -8.47 -13.26 -7.58
CA GLU A 158 -9.12 -12.04 -8.10
C GLU A 158 -9.21 -12.09 -9.63
N GLY A 159 -8.17 -12.58 -10.31
CA GLY A 159 -8.18 -12.78 -11.76
C GLY A 159 -9.25 -13.77 -12.23
N LYS A 160 -9.64 -14.77 -11.39
CA LYS A 160 -10.76 -15.67 -11.72
C LYS A 160 -12.09 -14.95 -11.64
N VAL A 161 -12.27 -14.05 -10.66
CA VAL A 161 -13.47 -13.21 -10.53
C VAL A 161 -13.57 -12.25 -11.73
N THR A 162 -12.46 -11.68 -12.16
CA THR A 162 -12.39 -10.86 -13.39
C THR A 162 -12.82 -11.69 -14.61
N GLY A 163 -12.36 -12.95 -14.71
CA GLY A 163 -12.77 -13.86 -15.77
C GLY A 163 -14.27 -14.20 -15.74
N LEU A 164 -14.88 -14.34 -14.55
CA LEU A 164 -16.31 -14.56 -14.39
C LEU A 164 -17.15 -13.37 -14.86
N ALA A 165 -16.63 -12.15 -14.80
CA ALA A 165 -17.34 -10.96 -15.25
C ALA A 165 -17.77 -11.05 -16.73
N ALA A 166 -17.05 -11.81 -17.56
CA ALA A 166 -17.42 -12.04 -18.96
C ALA A 166 -18.73 -12.81 -19.13
N TYR A 167 -19.19 -13.54 -18.11
CA TYR A 167 -20.44 -14.30 -18.12
C TYR A 167 -21.58 -13.57 -17.40
N GLY A 168 -21.30 -12.39 -16.86
CA GLY A 168 -22.28 -11.57 -16.15
C GLY A 168 -23.05 -10.66 -17.09
N ASP A 169 -24.22 -10.23 -16.63
CA ASP A 169 -25.03 -9.22 -17.28
C ASP A 169 -25.03 -7.95 -16.40
N PRO A 170 -24.33 -6.86 -16.80
CA PRO A 170 -24.23 -5.65 -15.98
C PRO A 170 -25.56 -4.90 -15.83
N ALA A 171 -26.61 -5.28 -16.58
CA ALA A 171 -27.94 -4.68 -16.48
C ALA A 171 -28.83 -5.37 -15.43
N LYS A 172 -28.38 -6.47 -14.84
CA LYS A 172 -29.03 -7.21 -13.75
C LYS A 172 -28.35 -6.99 -12.43
#